data_171eee4b285559036bbf8ddd7dce8ea9
#
_entry.id   171eee4b285559036bbf8ddd7dce8ea9
#
_cell.length_a   1.000
_cell.length_b   1.000
_cell.length_c   1.000
_cell.angle_alpha   90.00
_cell.angle_beta   90.00
_cell.angle_gamma   90.00
#
_symmetry.space_group_name_H-M   'P 1'
#
loop_
_entity.id
_entity.type
_entity.pdbx_description
1 polymer ?
#
loop_
_entity_poly.entity_id
_entity_poly.type
_entity_poly.pdbx_seq_one_letter_code
_entity_poly.pdbx_strand_id
1 'polypeptide(L)'
;MIYKTFQFKTLIYLLPALFIFLVFNVLPGLTSLVLSFFDFTGFETNLFKKFAGFDNFIKIYEDKYFWIALKNTFLFVFGAVFIQTGIALILSIFIFFGNFKFSVLIRSIIFFPCVLAPVSVGLVWKKILEQDGVLNSILGLDYSWLSSISLVMWLIIMVNTWQWIGNSLVIY
;
A
#
# COMPACT_ATOMS: atom_id res chain seq x y z
N MET A 1 25.44 24.80 15.51
CA MET A 1 24.63 25.34 14.39
C MET A 1 25.51 25.27 13.13
N ILE A 2 25.47 24.17 12.39
CA ILE A 2 26.29 24.00 11.19
C ILE A 2 25.31 24.01 10.01
N TYR A 3 24.98 25.20 9.52
CA TYR A 3 24.45 25.37 8.18
C TYR A 3 25.58 25.06 7.19
N LYS A 4 25.68 23.79 6.80
CA LYS A 4 26.49 23.41 5.66
C LYS A 4 25.88 24.10 4.45
N THR A 5 26.58 25.10 3.91
CA THR A 5 26.29 25.69 2.61
C THR A 5 26.03 24.56 1.62
N PHE A 6 24.84 24.54 1.07
CA PHE A 6 24.39 23.56 0.08
C PHE A 6 25.33 23.70 -1.12
N GLN A 7 26.35 22.86 -1.20
CA GLN A 7 27.38 22.99 -2.23
C GLN A 7 26.75 22.57 -3.55
N PHE A 8 26.83 23.44 -4.54
CA PHE A 8 26.38 23.20 -5.93
C PHE A 8 26.92 21.86 -6.50
N LYS A 9 28.07 21.40 -6.03
CA LYS A 9 28.63 20.07 -6.33
C LYS A 9 27.71 18.92 -5.91
N THR A 10 26.96 19.05 -4.81
CA THR A 10 26.03 18.01 -4.33
C THR A 10 24.83 17.85 -5.27
N LEU A 11 24.39 18.93 -5.93
CA LEU A 11 23.33 18.88 -6.94
C LEU A 11 23.73 18.05 -8.16
N ILE A 12 25.00 18.11 -8.57
CA ILE A 12 25.48 17.35 -9.73
C ILE A 12 25.35 15.85 -9.52
N TYR A 13 25.60 15.36 -8.30
CA TYR A 13 25.42 13.94 -7.96
C TYR A 13 23.96 13.50 -7.91
N LEU A 14 23.02 14.43 -7.71
CA LEU A 14 21.59 14.15 -7.73
C LEU A 14 21.00 14.14 -9.15
N LEU A 15 21.66 14.78 -10.13
CA LEU A 15 21.16 14.94 -11.49
C LEU A 15 20.76 13.60 -12.17
N PRO A 16 21.55 12.51 -12.11
CA PRO A 16 21.17 11.27 -12.77
C PRO A 16 19.88 10.67 -12.16
N ALA A 17 19.77 10.67 -10.84
CA ALA A 17 18.59 10.17 -10.16
C ALA A 17 17.36 11.05 -10.43
N LEU A 18 17.54 12.37 -10.41
CA LEU A 18 16.50 13.34 -10.68
C LEU A 18 16.03 13.25 -12.14
N PHE A 19 16.93 13.03 -13.08
CA PHE A 19 16.60 12.83 -14.50
C PHE A 19 15.71 11.58 -14.68
N ILE A 20 16.11 10.44 -14.10
CA ILE A 20 15.31 9.20 -14.14
C ILE A 20 13.95 9.42 -13.50
N PHE A 21 13.90 10.07 -12.35
CA PHE A 21 12.64 10.39 -11.67
C PHE A 21 11.73 11.28 -12.52
N LEU A 22 12.26 12.33 -13.13
CA LEU A 22 11.49 13.22 -14.00
C LEU A 22 10.93 12.49 -15.22
N VAL A 23 11.77 11.69 -15.90
CA VAL A 23 11.38 10.99 -17.14
C VAL A 23 10.37 9.87 -16.86
N PHE A 24 10.55 9.09 -15.80
CA PHE A 24 9.73 7.89 -15.55
C PHE A 24 8.58 8.08 -14.56
N ASN A 25 8.58 9.17 -13.78
CA ASN A 25 7.51 9.45 -12.83
C ASN A 25 6.75 10.75 -13.15
N VAL A 26 7.49 11.86 -13.28
CA VAL A 26 6.84 13.17 -13.43
C VAL A 26 6.23 13.33 -14.82
N LEU A 27 6.97 13.01 -15.85
CA LEU A 27 6.52 13.19 -17.24
C LEU A 27 5.30 12.32 -17.57
N PRO A 28 5.23 11.01 -17.24
CA PRO A 28 4.01 10.23 -17.42
C PRO A 28 2.84 10.74 -16.57
N GLY A 29 3.10 11.22 -15.35
CA GLY A 29 2.08 11.83 -14.50
C GLY A 29 1.47 13.08 -15.13
N LEU A 30 2.31 13.99 -15.62
CA LEU A 30 1.85 15.19 -16.33
C LEU A 30 1.11 14.85 -17.63
N THR A 31 1.61 13.87 -18.39
CA THR A 31 0.95 13.40 -19.61
C THR A 31 -0.43 12.83 -19.30
N SER A 32 -0.58 12.00 -18.26
CA SER A 32 -1.87 11.47 -17.82
C SER A 32 -2.84 12.58 -17.42
N LEU A 33 -2.34 13.62 -16.74
CA LEU A 33 -3.15 14.77 -16.35
C LEU A 33 -3.64 15.56 -17.58
N VAL A 34 -2.80 15.74 -18.59
CA VAL A 34 -3.23 16.36 -19.85
C VAL A 34 -4.22 15.47 -20.60
N LEU A 35 -3.94 14.17 -20.73
CA LEU A 35 -4.79 13.20 -21.41
C LEU A 35 -6.16 13.04 -20.73
N SER A 36 -6.30 13.34 -19.44
CA SER A 36 -7.60 13.27 -18.76
C SER A 36 -8.66 14.22 -19.34
N PHE A 37 -8.24 15.26 -20.05
CA PHE A 37 -9.13 16.18 -20.76
C PHE A 37 -9.44 15.76 -22.20
N PHE A 38 -8.91 14.63 -22.66
CA PHE A 38 -9.14 14.09 -24.00
C PHE A 38 -9.86 12.75 -23.93
N ASP A 39 -10.64 12.44 -24.97
CA ASP A 39 -11.27 11.13 -25.16
C ASP A 39 -10.22 10.17 -25.73
N PHE A 40 -9.49 9.48 -24.84
CA PHE A 40 -8.35 8.63 -25.19
C PHE A 40 -8.58 7.21 -24.68
N THR A 41 -8.65 6.24 -25.60
CA THR A 41 -8.89 4.82 -25.28
C THR A 41 -7.63 3.99 -25.12
N GLY A 42 -6.45 4.58 -25.32
CA GLY A 42 -5.16 3.89 -25.23
C GLY A 42 -4.64 3.28 -26.53
N PHE A 43 -5.47 3.17 -27.56
CA PHE A 43 -5.12 2.52 -28.85
C PHE A 43 -5.04 3.50 -30.02
N GLU A 44 -5.21 4.77 -29.79
CA GLU A 44 -5.25 5.78 -30.85
C GLU A 44 -3.85 6.28 -31.20
N THR A 45 -3.58 6.41 -32.49
CA THR A 45 -2.33 6.96 -33.01
C THR A 45 -2.21 8.48 -32.81
N ASN A 46 -3.32 9.17 -32.55
CA ASN A 46 -3.36 10.61 -32.35
C ASN A 46 -3.93 10.94 -30.96
N LEU A 47 -3.05 11.21 -30.00
CA LEU A 47 -3.36 11.47 -28.59
C LEU A 47 -4.30 12.65 -28.36
N PHE A 48 -4.30 13.65 -29.25
CA PHE A 48 -5.03 14.92 -29.08
C PHE A 48 -6.21 15.08 -30.05
N LYS A 49 -6.69 13.98 -30.65
CA LYS A 49 -7.70 14.04 -31.71
C LYS A 49 -9.07 14.52 -31.24
N LYS A 50 -9.44 14.29 -29.99
CA LYS A 50 -10.77 14.61 -29.48
C LYS A 50 -10.69 15.19 -28.06
N PHE A 51 -10.80 16.50 -27.97
CA PHE A 51 -10.88 17.18 -26.69
C PHE A 51 -12.25 16.95 -26.04
N ALA A 52 -12.28 16.35 -24.86
CA ALA A 52 -13.48 16.01 -24.10
C ALA A 52 -13.76 16.97 -22.94
N GLY A 53 -12.84 17.94 -22.69
CA GLY A 53 -13.02 18.87 -21.58
C GLY A 53 -13.17 18.16 -20.25
N PHE A 54 -14.25 18.39 -19.54
CA PHE A 54 -14.54 17.79 -18.22
C PHE A 54 -15.42 16.54 -18.28
N ASP A 55 -15.79 16.04 -19.47
CA ASP A 55 -16.71 14.91 -19.61
C ASP A 55 -16.18 13.64 -18.90
N ASN A 56 -14.87 13.39 -18.94
CA ASN A 56 -14.29 12.25 -18.24
C ASN A 56 -14.44 12.37 -16.71
N PHE A 57 -14.33 13.57 -16.17
CA PHE A 57 -14.51 13.82 -14.74
C PHE A 57 -15.97 13.68 -14.33
N ILE A 58 -16.90 14.09 -15.17
CA ILE A 58 -18.35 13.93 -14.95
C ILE A 58 -18.68 12.43 -14.93
N LYS A 59 -18.17 11.64 -15.91
CA LYS A 59 -18.35 10.19 -15.93
C LYS A 59 -17.84 9.53 -14.66
N ILE A 60 -16.67 9.91 -14.15
CA ILE A 60 -16.11 9.40 -12.89
C ILE A 60 -17.00 9.79 -11.71
N TYR A 61 -17.51 11.02 -11.67
CA TYR A 61 -18.38 11.48 -10.60
C TYR A 61 -19.70 10.70 -10.54
N GLU A 62 -20.24 10.33 -11.69
CA GLU A 62 -21.48 9.56 -11.83
C GLU A 62 -21.27 8.05 -11.61
N ASP A 63 -20.01 7.57 -11.68
CA ASP A 63 -19.69 6.16 -11.51
C ASP A 63 -19.76 5.74 -10.02
N LYS A 64 -20.78 4.95 -9.71
CA LYS A 64 -20.96 4.37 -8.36
C LYS A 64 -19.76 3.55 -7.89
N TYR A 65 -19.08 2.85 -8.80
CA TYR A 65 -17.93 2.01 -8.44
C TYR A 65 -16.72 2.85 -8.05
N PHE A 66 -16.56 4.03 -8.63
CA PHE A 66 -15.52 4.98 -8.21
C PHE A 66 -15.67 5.36 -6.73
N TRP A 67 -16.87 5.71 -6.30
CA TRP A 67 -17.13 6.09 -4.89
C TRP A 67 -16.95 4.93 -3.92
N ILE A 68 -17.35 3.70 -4.33
CA ILE A 68 -17.10 2.50 -3.55
C ILE A 68 -15.59 2.24 -3.41
N ALA A 69 -14.85 2.32 -4.51
CA ALA A 69 -13.39 2.15 -4.51
C ALA A 69 -12.70 3.20 -3.65
N LEU A 70 -13.11 4.46 -3.78
CA LEU A 70 -12.58 5.57 -2.98
C LEU A 70 -12.81 5.36 -1.48
N LYS A 71 -14.05 5.00 -1.09
CA LYS A 71 -14.38 4.66 0.30
C LYS A 71 -13.53 3.51 0.83
N ASN A 72 -13.38 2.44 0.05
CA ASN A 72 -12.57 1.30 0.42
C ASN A 72 -11.08 1.66 0.56
N THR A 73 -10.57 2.52 -0.31
CA THR A 73 -9.20 3.04 -0.23
C THR A 73 -8.99 3.84 1.06
N PHE A 74 -9.90 4.73 1.41
CA PHE A 74 -9.83 5.46 2.68
C PHE A 74 -9.88 4.51 3.88
N LEU A 75 -10.81 3.56 3.89
CA LEU A 75 -10.92 2.56 4.97
C LEU A 75 -9.62 1.77 5.11
N PHE A 76 -9.04 1.33 3.99
CA PHE A 76 -7.78 0.60 3.98
C PHE A 76 -6.63 1.46 4.52
N VAL A 77 -6.47 2.68 4.02
CA VAL A 77 -5.38 3.59 4.44
C VAL A 77 -5.48 3.90 5.93
N PHE A 78 -6.65 4.33 6.41
CA PHE A 78 -6.84 4.62 7.83
C PHE A 78 -6.66 3.36 8.69
N GLY A 79 -7.28 2.24 8.32
CA GLY A 79 -7.14 0.98 9.04
C GLY A 79 -5.69 0.50 9.08
N ALA A 80 -5.01 0.43 7.94
CA ALA A 80 -3.63 -0.01 7.86
C ALA A 80 -2.69 0.93 8.64
N VAL A 81 -2.78 2.25 8.43
CA VAL A 81 -1.89 3.21 9.11
C VAL A 81 -2.11 3.19 10.62
N PHE A 82 -3.33 3.38 11.10
CA PHE A 82 -3.57 3.49 12.55
C PHE A 82 -3.38 2.16 13.28
N ILE A 83 -3.86 1.05 12.72
CA ILE A 83 -3.72 -0.27 13.35
C ILE A 83 -2.28 -0.70 13.32
N GLN A 84 -1.62 -0.67 12.17
CA GLN A 84 -0.23 -1.10 12.01
C GLN A 84 0.72 -0.26 12.86
N THR A 85 0.63 1.07 12.76
CA THR A 85 1.50 2.00 13.51
C THR A 85 1.23 1.91 15.01
N GLY A 86 -0.05 1.83 15.42
CA GLY A 86 -0.43 1.69 16.82
C GLY A 86 0.10 0.41 17.45
N ILE A 87 -0.09 -0.73 16.78
CA ILE A 87 0.42 -2.02 17.28
C ILE A 87 1.96 -2.03 17.28
N ALA A 88 2.60 -1.52 16.22
CA ALA A 88 4.06 -1.46 16.15
C ALA A 88 4.65 -0.60 17.27
N LEU A 89 4.03 0.55 17.59
CA LEU A 89 4.44 1.40 18.69
C LEU A 89 4.30 0.69 20.03
N ILE A 90 3.15 0.06 20.30
CA ILE A 90 2.91 -0.69 21.55
C ILE A 90 3.93 -1.81 21.68
N LEU A 91 4.17 -2.58 20.62
CA LEU A 91 5.18 -3.66 20.64
C LEU A 91 6.60 -3.13 20.86
N SER A 92 6.95 -2.00 20.23
CA SER A 92 8.26 -1.36 20.41
C SER A 92 8.49 -0.94 21.86
N ILE A 93 7.50 -0.26 22.45
CA ILE A 93 7.52 0.13 23.88
C ILE A 93 7.66 -1.11 24.78
N PHE A 94 6.87 -2.15 24.52
CA PHE A 94 6.88 -3.37 25.30
C PHE A 94 8.25 -4.08 25.22
N ILE A 95 8.85 -4.18 24.02
CA ILE A 95 10.17 -4.80 23.82
C ILE A 95 11.26 -3.95 24.47
N PHE A 96 11.17 -2.62 24.41
CA PHE A 96 12.16 -1.71 24.97
C PHE A 96 12.19 -1.76 26.51
N PHE A 97 11.03 -1.62 27.15
CA PHE A 97 10.93 -1.62 28.62
C PHE A 97 10.93 -3.01 29.24
N GLY A 98 10.57 -4.05 28.47
CA GLY A 98 10.49 -5.43 28.97
C GLY A 98 11.85 -6.09 29.23
N ASN A 99 12.96 -5.46 28.85
CA ASN A 99 14.33 -5.93 29.05
C ASN A 99 14.53 -7.42 28.69
N PHE A 100 13.88 -7.85 27.61
CA PHE A 100 13.89 -9.26 27.18
C PHE A 100 15.28 -9.70 26.71
N LYS A 101 15.80 -10.81 27.25
CA LYS A 101 17.07 -11.41 26.83
C LYS A 101 17.11 -11.73 25.33
N PHE A 102 15.94 -11.97 24.71
CA PHE A 102 15.78 -12.33 23.30
C PHE A 102 15.13 -11.23 22.46
N SER A 103 15.27 -9.97 22.85
CA SER A 103 14.65 -8.82 22.14
C SER A 103 15.02 -8.78 20.64
N VAL A 104 16.26 -9.12 20.30
CA VAL A 104 16.72 -9.19 18.91
C VAL A 104 16.01 -10.30 18.14
N LEU A 105 15.85 -11.48 18.75
CA LEU A 105 15.14 -12.61 18.13
C LEU A 105 13.65 -12.28 17.91
N ILE A 106 13.00 -11.66 18.90
CA ILE A 106 11.59 -11.22 18.79
C ILE A 106 11.44 -10.23 17.63
N ARG A 107 12.30 -9.22 17.54
CA ARG A 107 12.30 -8.26 16.42
C ARG A 107 12.50 -8.96 15.07
N SER A 108 13.42 -9.91 14.99
CA SER A 108 13.69 -10.67 13.77
C SER A 108 12.50 -11.51 13.31
N ILE A 109 11.79 -12.16 14.24
CA ILE A 109 10.59 -12.96 13.94
C ILE A 109 9.45 -12.04 13.44
N ILE A 110 9.25 -10.89 14.09
CA ILE A 110 8.22 -9.93 13.68
C ILE A 110 8.56 -9.26 12.33
N PHE A 111 9.84 -9.11 12.03
CA PHE A 111 10.31 -8.54 10.76
C PHE A 111 10.26 -9.54 9.59
N PHE A 112 10.32 -10.83 9.88
CA PHE A 112 10.40 -11.89 8.86
C PHE A 112 9.31 -11.78 7.76
N PRO A 113 8.02 -11.52 8.08
CA PRO A 113 6.99 -11.39 7.05
C PRO A 113 7.25 -10.27 6.04
N CYS A 114 7.95 -9.19 6.42
CA CYS A 114 8.27 -8.07 5.54
C CYS A 114 9.18 -8.47 4.36
N VAL A 115 9.96 -9.54 4.51
CA VAL A 115 10.89 -10.02 3.48
C VAL A 115 10.18 -10.88 2.43
N LEU A 116 8.98 -11.37 2.75
CA LEU A 116 8.23 -12.24 1.84
C LEU A 116 7.62 -11.42 0.69
N ALA A 117 7.65 -12.00 -0.51
CA ALA A 117 7.01 -11.40 -1.66
C ALA A 117 5.49 -11.26 -1.41
N PRO A 118 4.87 -10.09 -1.64
CA PRO A 118 3.44 -9.86 -1.36
C PRO A 118 2.51 -10.85 -2.06
N VAL A 119 2.87 -11.28 -3.28
CA VAL A 119 2.09 -12.28 -4.03
C VAL A 119 2.06 -13.61 -3.28
N SER A 120 3.20 -14.08 -2.78
CA SER A 120 3.28 -15.34 -2.00
C SER A 120 2.48 -15.25 -0.71
N VAL A 121 2.55 -14.11 -0.01
CA VAL A 121 1.73 -13.83 1.18
C VAL A 121 0.25 -13.91 0.84
N GLY A 122 -0.17 -13.25 -0.25
CA GLY A 122 -1.57 -13.28 -0.68
C GLY A 122 -2.07 -14.69 -0.99
N LEU A 123 -1.26 -15.53 -1.66
CA LEU A 123 -1.62 -16.92 -1.97
C LEU A 123 -1.73 -17.78 -0.70
N VAL A 124 -0.82 -17.63 0.25
CA VAL A 124 -0.86 -18.38 1.51
C VAL A 124 -2.11 -17.99 2.32
N TRP A 125 -2.36 -16.69 2.50
CA TRP A 125 -3.54 -16.23 3.24
C TRP A 125 -4.85 -16.59 2.53
N LYS A 126 -4.87 -16.57 1.18
CA LYS A 126 -6.01 -17.07 0.41
C LYS A 126 -6.32 -18.52 0.79
N LYS A 127 -5.31 -19.40 0.82
CA LYS A 127 -5.48 -20.81 1.19
C LYS A 127 -5.90 -21.01 2.65
N ILE A 128 -5.45 -20.17 3.56
CA ILE A 128 -5.86 -20.20 4.97
C ILE A 128 -7.33 -19.81 5.13
N LEU A 129 -7.80 -18.81 4.34
CA LEU A 129 -9.12 -18.19 4.44
C LEU A 129 -10.16 -18.77 3.46
N GLU A 130 -9.79 -19.75 2.63
CA GLU A 130 -10.75 -20.49 1.80
C GLU A 130 -11.77 -21.24 2.66
N GLN A 131 -12.92 -21.60 2.11
CA GLN A 131 -14.00 -22.29 2.82
C GLN A 131 -13.55 -23.65 3.35
N ASP A 132 -12.76 -24.39 2.59
CA ASP A 132 -12.08 -25.63 2.98
C ASP A 132 -10.66 -25.41 3.56
N GLY A 133 -10.38 -24.15 3.96
CA GLY A 133 -9.07 -23.74 4.43
C GLY A 133 -8.78 -24.11 5.90
N VAL A 134 -7.50 -23.92 6.25
CA VAL A 134 -6.97 -24.26 7.57
C VAL A 134 -7.73 -23.57 8.71
N LEU A 135 -8.14 -22.30 8.51
CA LEU A 135 -8.84 -21.55 9.54
C LEU A 135 -10.20 -22.18 9.89
N ASN A 136 -10.98 -22.54 8.89
CA ASN A 136 -12.26 -23.20 9.08
C ASN A 136 -12.11 -24.60 9.70
N SER A 137 -11.09 -25.35 9.28
CA SER A 137 -10.80 -26.67 9.85
C SER A 137 -10.45 -26.60 11.35
N ILE A 138 -9.70 -25.59 11.79
CA ILE A 138 -9.34 -25.38 13.20
C ILE A 138 -10.55 -24.92 14.02
N LEU A 139 -11.37 -24.02 13.46
CA LEU A 139 -12.51 -23.42 14.17
C LEU A 139 -13.78 -24.28 14.10
N GLY A 140 -13.78 -25.34 13.30
CA GLY A 140 -14.98 -26.15 13.05
C GLY A 140 -16.08 -25.38 12.34
N LEU A 141 -15.72 -24.41 11.50
CA LEU A 141 -16.64 -23.54 10.78
C LEU A 141 -16.67 -23.90 9.29
N ASP A 142 -17.82 -23.62 8.67
CA ASP A 142 -17.99 -23.65 7.21
C ASP A 142 -18.37 -22.25 6.73
N TYR A 143 -17.39 -21.33 6.74
CA TYR A 143 -17.61 -19.93 6.44
C TYR A 143 -16.74 -19.43 5.29
N SER A 144 -17.34 -18.73 4.34
CA SER A 144 -16.64 -18.15 3.19
C SER A 144 -16.13 -16.74 3.51
N TRP A 145 -14.97 -16.67 4.16
CA TRP A 145 -14.35 -15.42 4.65
C TRP A 145 -14.10 -14.40 3.54
N LEU A 146 -13.63 -14.86 2.38
CA LEU A 146 -13.25 -13.98 1.26
C LEU A 146 -14.47 -13.51 0.44
N SER A 147 -15.61 -14.15 0.57
CA SER A 147 -16.86 -13.78 -0.11
C SER A 147 -17.67 -12.74 0.68
N SER A 148 -17.33 -12.51 1.94
CA SER A 148 -18.03 -11.56 2.79
C SER A 148 -17.57 -10.13 2.50
N ILE A 149 -18.44 -9.33 1.88
CA ILE A 149 -18.17 -7.92 1.53
C ILE A 149 -17.81 -7.08 2.76
N SER A 150 -18.41 -7.39 3.91
CA SER A 150 -18.16 -6.64 5.16
C SER A 150 -16.83 -7.01 5.82
N LEU A 151 -16.36 -8.25 5.67
CA LEU A 151 -15.17 -8.74 6.35
C LEU A 151 -13.90 -8.67 5.48
N VAL A 152 -14.04 -8.82 4.16
CA VAL A 152 -12.87 -8.94 3.26
C VAL A 152 -11.90 -7.76 3.41
N MET A 153 -12.40 -6.54 3.60
CA MET A 153 -11.54 -5.37 3.78
C MET A 153 -10.73 -5.44 5.08
N TRP A 154 -11.37 -5.88 6.18
CA TRP A 154 -10.68 -6.06 7.47
C TRP A 154 -9.65 -7.17 7.43
N LEU A 155 -9.93 -8.26 6.70
CA LEU A 155 -8.96 -9.33 6.47
C LEU A 155 -7.74 -8.83 5.68
N ILE A 156 -7.96 -8.02 4.65
CA ILE A 156 -6.87 -7.39 3.89
C ILE A 156 -6.03 -6.47 4.78
N ILE A 157 -6.66 -5.65 5.62
CA ILE A 157 -5.96 -4.77 6.58
C ILE A 157 -5.17 -5.62 7.59
N MET A 158 -5.75 -6.71 8.10
CA MET A 158 -5.08 -7.63 9.02
C MET A 158 -3.83 -8.26 8.38
N VAL A 159 -3.95 -8.80 7.17
CA VAL A 159 -2.83 -9.41 6.44
C VAL A 159 -1.74 -8.38 6.14
N ASN A 160 -2.13 -7.20 5.69
CA ASN A 160 -1.21 -6.10 5.45
C ASN A 160 -0.48 -5.68 6.74
N THR A 161 -1.22 -5.51 7.83
CA THR A 161 -0.64 -5.18 9.14
C THR A 161 0.36 -6.24 9.58
N TRP A 162 -0.01 -7.53 9.50
CA TRP A 162 0.89 -8.63 9.84
C TRP A 162 2.16 -8.62 8.99
N GLN A 163 2.04 -8.37 7.70
CA GLN A 163 3.19 -8.35 6.80
C GLN A 163 4.13 -7.18 7.09
N TRP A 164 3.61 -5.99 7.34
CA TRP A 164 4.42 -4.77 7.39
C TRP A 164 4.68 -4.21 8.78
N ILE A 165 4.13 -4.81 9.83
CA ILE A 165 4.31 -4.36 11.22
C ILE A 165 5.77 -4.34 11.64
N GLY A 166 6.58 -5.31 11.17
CA GLY A 166 8.00 -5.39 11.47
C GLY A 166 8.79 -4.20 10.96
N ASN A 167 8.43 -3.68 9.79
CA ASN A 167 9.06 -2.48 9.23
C ASN A 167 8.81 -1.25 10.12
N SER A 168 7.57 -1.07 10.58
CA SER A 168 7.21 0.03 11.49
C SER A 168 7.90 -0.13 12.87
N LEU A 169 8.03 -1.36 13.36
CA LEU A 169 8.68 -1.67 14.63
C LEU A 169 10.17 -1.33 14.64
N VAL A 170 10.85 -1.42 13.48
CA VAL A 170 12.28 -1.06 13.37
C VAL A 170 12.48 0.45 13.39
N ILE A 171 11.48 1.23 12.99
CA ILE A 171 11.53 2.69 12.98
C ILE A 171 11.37 3.26 14.40
N TYR A 172 10.63 2.58 15.27
CA TYR A 172 10.38 3.00 16.66
C TYR A 172 11.36 2.36 17.65
#